data_86a2284da7f84c25414e5c1dbe106305
#
_entry.id   86a2284da7f84c25414e5c1dbe106305
#
_cell.length_a   1.000
_cell.length_b   1.000
_cell.length_c   1.000
_cell.angle_alpha   90.00
_cell.angle_beta   90.00
_cell.angle_gamma   90.00
#
_symmetry.space_group_name_H-M   'P 1'
#
loop_
_entity.id
_entity.type
_entity.pdbx_description
1 polymer ?
#
loop_
_entity_poly.entity_id
_entity_poly.type
_entity_poly.pdbx_seq_one_letter_code
_entity_poly.pdbx_strand_id
1 'polypeptide(L)'
;MATKKKTPFFMLKVPEIPGKPREKGLTIVSDRTIPLGVMRDHLEILSEAIDYVKIVDHVGMIVRNSKELVRKKIRLYKKYKISTFPGGIPFELAVLQNKVFDYLGAVKEIGFDAVEVSEDVIEPLDRTTRSKILRRARGLKLDVFTEIGRKNLDTAFVLEDALRQIHKDLEAGVKKVTVESSDVMQLIDTNPSVLLGLVEKGGIENLVFEVGVKGWPSVAVWLIQNFGPEVNLENVMMDHVLEIDAMRRGMHRYMGYKFLFEKKG
;
A
#
# COMPACT_ATOMS: atom_id res chain seq x y z
N MET A 1 7.95 -29.84 1.22
CA MET A 1 6.77 -29.61 0.35
C MET A 1 5.60 -29.24 1.24
N ALA A 2 5.09 -28.00 1.15
CA ALA A 2 3.89 -27.63 1.88
C ALA A 2 2.71 -28.40 1.31
N THR A 3 2.02 -29.15 2.14
CA THR A 3 0.77 -29.84 1.76
C THR A 3 -0.24 -28.79 1.29
N LYS A 4 -0.56 -28.78 0.00
CA LYS A 4 -1.66 -27.96 -0.54
C LYS A 4 -2.89 -28.23 0.32
N LYS A 5 -3.37 -27.21 1.07
CA LYS A 5 -4.63 -27.31 1.81
C LYS A 5 -5.70 -27.77 0.82
N LYS A 6 -6.35 -28.90 1.07
CA LYS A 6 -7.49 -29.33 0.26
C LYS A 6 -8.63 -28.32 0.48
N THR A 7 -8.90 -27.50 -0.52
CA THR A 7 -10.06 -26.60 -0.49
C THR A 7 -11.36 -27.39 -0.61
N PRO A 8 -12.50 -26.90 -0.10
CA PRO A 8 -13.79 -27.59 -0.20
C PRO A 8 -14.16 -27.97 -1.63
N PHE A 9 -13.74 -27.14 -2.60
CA PHE A 9 -14.07 -27.30 -4.01
C PHE A 9 -12.79 -27.50 -4.85
N PHE A 10 -11.92 -28.40 -4.41
CA PHE A 10 -10.62 -28.68 -5.05
C PHE A 10 -10.72 -29.09 -6.52
N MET A 11 -11.90 -29.52 -7.00
CA MET A 11 -12.16 -29.85 -8.41
C MET A 11 -12.28 -28.60 -9.29
N LEU A 12 -12.51 -27.42 -8.70
CA LEU A 12 -12.60 -26.17 -9.45
C LEU A 12 -11.19 -25.66 -9.77
N LYS A 13 -10.95 -25.32 -11.03
CA LYS A 13 -9.72 -24.66 -11.45
C LYS A 13 -9.85 -23.16 -11.19
N VAL A 14 -8.97 -22.64 -10.36
CA VAL A 14 -8.88 -21.21 -10.03
C VAL A 14 -7.52 -20.70 -10.50
N PRO A 15 -7.46 -19.55 -11.21
CA PRO A 15 -6.19 -18.95 -11.61
C PRO A 15 -5.26 -18.77 -10.41
N GLU A 16 -4.00 -19.10 -10.59
CA GLU A 16 -2.98 -18.92 -9.55
C GLU A 16 -2.43 -17.49 -9.63
N ILE A 17 -2.13 -16.91 -8.47
CA ILE A 17 -1.37 -15.68 -8.33
C ILE A 17 -0.02 -16.00 -7.68
N PRO A 18 1.03 -15.20 -7.92
CA PRO A 18 2.34 -15.41 -7.31
C PRO A 18 2.25 -15.49 -5.78
N GLY A 19 2.96 -16.48 -5.20
CA GLY A 19 3.13 -16.59 -3.75
C GLY A 19 4.05 -15.50 -3.19
N LYS A 20 4.05 -15.35 -1.86
CA LYS A 20 4.93 -14.41 -1.15
C LYS A 20 6.37 -14.96 -1.08
N PRO A 21 7.43 -14.11 -1.07
CA PRO A 21 7.35 -12.64 -1.18
C PRO A 21 7.04 -12.18 -2.62
N ARG A 22 6.33 -11.07 -2.73
CA ARG A 22 5.97 -10.44 -4.01
C ARG A 22 6.60 -9.06 -4.13
N GLU A 23 6.99 -8.67 -5.35
CA GLU A 23 7.48 -7.32 -5.66
C GLU A 23 6.43 -6.48 -6.38
N LYS A 24 5.41 -7.13 -6.95
CA LYS A 24 4.26 -6.53 -7.63
C LYS A 24 2.99 -7.33 -7.34
N GLY A 25 1.84 -6.74 -7.56
CA GLY A 25 0.57 -7.29 -7.12
C GLY A 25 0.41 -7.24 -5.60
N LEU A 26 1.06 -6.27 -4.95
CA LEU A 26 1.03 -6.11 -3.51
C LEU A 26 -0.36 -5.70 -3.02
N THR A 27 -0.76 -6.26 -1.90
CA THR A 27 -1.94 -5.83 -1.14
C THR A 27 -1.46 -5.27 0.19
N ILE A 28 -1.64 -3.96 0.37
CA ILE A 28 -1.26 -3.21 1.57
C ILE A 28 -2.55 -2.85 2.33
N VAL A 29 -2.70 -3.44 3.50
CA VAL A 29 -3.91 -3.32 4.32
C VAL A 29 -3.78 -2.19 5.33
N SER A 30 -4.83 -1.41 5.53
CA SER A 30 -4.93 -0.45 6.63
C SER A 30 -5.51 -1.12 7.87
N ASP A 31 -4.68 -1.28 8.92
CA ASP A 31 -5.12 -1.77 10.24
C ASP A 31 -5.72 -0.61 11.04
N ARG A 32 -7.02 -0.45 10.93
CA ARG A 32 -7.77 0.57 11.67
C ARG A 32 -8.11 0.12 13.09
N THR A 33 -7.07 -0.23 13.87
CA THR A 33 -7.20 -0.66 15.28
C THR A 33 -7.96 -1.98 15.44
N ILE A 34 -7.72 -2.93 14.53
CA ILE A 34 -8.31 -4.28 14.62
C ILE A 34 -7.86 -4.93 15.94
N PRO A 35 -8.79 -5.44 16.77
CA PRO A 35 -8.43 -6.15 18.00
C PRO A 35 -7.58 -7.39 17.75
N LEU A 36 -6.61 -7.69 18.64
CA LEU A 36 -5.64 -8.80 18.43
C LEU A 36 -6.30 -10.17 18.20
N GLY A 37 -7.46 -10.44 18.83
CA GLY A 37 -8.19 -11.68 18.59
C GLY A 37 -8.73 -11.77 17.17
N VAL A 38 -9.48 -10.76 16.76
CA VAL A 38 -10.04 -10.63 15.40
C VAL A 38 -8.92 -10.64 14.34
N MET A 39 -7.82 -9.93 14.61
CA MET A 39 -6.65 -9.92 13.71
C MET A 39 -6.06 -11.31 13.51
N ARG A 40 -5.99 -12.15 14.57
CA ARG A 40 -5.51 -13.53 14.46
C ARG A 40 -6.42 -14.36 13.57
N ASP A 41 -7.72 -14.26 13.78
CA ASP A 41 -8.73 -14.99 13.02
C ASP A 41 -8.67 -14.61 11.53
N HIS A 42 -8.58 -13.32 11.23
CA HIS A 42 -8.35 -12.84 9.85
C HIS A 42 -7.07 -13.39 9.23
N LEU A 43 -5.96 -13.36 9.96
CA LEU A 43 -4.65 -13.78 9.41
C LEU A 43 -4.57 -15.29 9.11
N GLU A 44 -5.32 -16.12 9.82
CA GLU A 44 -5.42 -17.56 9.50
C GLU A 44 -6.00 -17.81 8.11
N ILE A 45 -6.83 -16.89 7.60
CA ILE A 45 -7.50 -16.99 6.30
C ILE A 45 -6.80 -16.14 5.24
N LEU A 46 -6.44 -14.90 5.59
CA LEU A 46 -6.09 -13.85 4.63
C LEU A 46 -4.58 -13.67 4.42
N SER A 47 -3.74 -14.23 5.29
CA SER A 47 -2.31 -13.88 5.34
C SER A 47 -1.56 -14.06 4.02
N GLU A 48 -1.92 -15.04 3.20
CA GLU A 48 -1.29 -15.27 1.89
C GLU A 48 -1.61 -14.17 0.86
N ALA A 49 -2.71 -13.43 1.09
CA ALA A 49 -3.14 -12.35 0.20
C ALA A 49 -2.65 -10.95 0.66
N ILE A 50 -1.97 -10.84 1.82
CA ILE A 50 -1.51 -9.56 2.40
C ILE A 50 0.02 -9.51 2.39
N ASP A 51 0.61 -8.42 1.91
CA ASP A 51 2.07 -8.21 1.87
C ASP A 51 2.55 -7.24 2.94
N TYR A 52 1.85 -6.14 3.08
CA TYR A 52 2.14 -5.09 4.06
C TYR A 52 0.90 -4.70 4.83
N VAL A 53 1.11 -4.17 6.02
CA VAL A 53 0.03 -3.56 6.83
C VAL A 53 0.48 -2.21 7.35
N LYS A 54 -0.33 -1.19 7.08
CA LYS A 54 -0.20 0.15 7.66
C LYS A 54 -0.87 0.16 9.05
N ILE A 55 -0.09 0.42 10.11
CA ILE A 55 -0.56 0.48 11.49
C ILE A 55 -0.29 1.88 12.04
N VAL A 56 -1.23 2.42 12.85
CA VAL A 56 -1.10 3.76 13.43
C VAL A 56 -1.07 4.82 12.33
N ASP A 57 -2.18 4.93 11.64
CA ASP A 57 -2.35 5.80 10.49
C ASP A 57 -2.91 7.20 10.86
N HIS A 58 -3.60 7.33 11.98
CA HIS A 58 -4.23 8.57 12.40
C HIS A 58 -3.82 9.01 13.81
N VAL A 59 -3.92 10.31 14.10
CA VAL A 59 -3.61 10.90 15.42
C VAL A 59 -4.36 10.19 16.55
N GLY A 60 -5.63 9.86 16.35
CA GLY A 60 -6.42 9.10 17.33
C GLY A 60 -5.81 7.73 17.66
N MET A 61 -5.17 7.09 16.70
CA MET A 61 -4.47 5.82 16.91
C MET A 61 -3.16 6.01 17.68
N ILE A 62 -2.44 7.13 17.47
CA ILE A 62 -1.23 7.47 18.21
C ILE A 62 -1.54 7.55 19.71
N VAL A 63 -2.63 8.21 20.09
CA VAL A 63 -2.99 8.44 21.50
C VAL A 63 -3.71 7.25 22.14
N ARG A 64 -4.31 6.34 21.39
CA ARG A 64 -5.10 5.20 21.90
C ARG A 64 -4.36 3.88 21.89
N ASN A 65 -3.35 3.70 21.03
CA ASN A 65 -2.56 2.48 20.96
C ASN A 65 -1.29 2.61 21.81
N SER A 66 -1.18 1.79 22.86
CA SER A 66 0.07 1.72 23.62
C SER A 66 1.19 1.13 22.75
N LYS A 67 2.44 1.53 23.03
CA LYS A 67 3.64 0.97 22.39
C LYS A 67 3.67 -0.56 22.46
N GLU A 68 3.24 -1.13 23.57
CA GLU A 68 3.19 -2.59 23.76
C GLU A 68 2.14 -3.25 22.86
N LEU A 69 0.96 -2.64 22.70
CA LEU A 69 -0.06 -3.13 21.78
C LEU A 69 0.44 -3.12 20.33
N VAL A 70 1.07 -2.03 19.90
CA VAL A 70 1.63 -1.91 18.54
C VAL A 70 2.71 -2.98 18.33
N ARG A 71 3.62 -3.18 19.28
CA ARG A 71 4.63 -4.25 19.21
C ARG A 71 4.01 -5.65 19.12
N LYS A 72 2.92 -5.94 19.86
CA LYS A 72 2.19 -7.21 19.77
C LYS A 72 1.61 -7.42 18.37
N LYS A 73 1.01 -6.38 17.80
CA LYS A 73 0.48 -6.42 16.42
C LYS A 73 1.59 -6.69 15.40
N ILE A 74 2.69 -5.94 15.46
CA ILE A 74 3.84 -6.13 14.56
C ILE A 74 4.36 -7.57 14.63
N ARG A 75 4.56 -8.11 15.84
CA ARG A 75 5.00 -9.50 16.01
C ARG A 75 4.03 -10.51 15.40
N LEU A 76 2.73 -10.27 15.53
CA LEU A 76 1.73 -11.14 14.95
C LEU A 76 1.74 -11.10 13.42
N TYR A 77 1.81 -9.92 12.80
CA TYR A 77 1.96 -9.79 11.34
C TYR A 77 3.24 -10.46 10.82
N LYS A 78 4.36 -10.27 11.50
CA LYS A 78 5.65 -10.91 11.14
C LYS A 78 5.59 -12.43 11.16
N LYS A 79 4.83 -13.03 12.10
CA LYS A 79 4.61 -14.48 12.16
C LYS A 79 4.00 -15.01 10.84
N TYR A 80 3.20 -14.19 10.16
CA TYR A 80 2.58 -14.52 8.87
C TYR A 80 3.35 -13.95 7.67
N LYS A 81 4.61 -13.52 7.86
CA LYS A 81 5.46 -12.93 6.80
C LYS A 81 4.82 -11.69 6.15
N ILE A 82 4.21 -10.86 6.98
CA ILE A 82 3.63 -9.57 6.58
C ILE A 82 4.49 -8.48 7.18
N SER A 83 4.97 -7.57 6.34
CA SER A 83 5.73 -6.39 6.76
C SER A 83 4.79 -5.29 7.25
N THR A 84 5.31 -4.41 8.11
CA THR A 84 4.49 -3.36 8.73
C THR A 84 5.16 -2.01 8.66
N PHE A 85 4.35 -0.96 8.57
CA PHE A 85 4.81 0.43 8.65
C PHE A 85 3.72 1.35 9.26
N PRO A 86 4.09 2.49 9.85
CA PRO A 86 3.13 3.52 10.25
C PRO A 86 2.67 4.33 9.04
N GLY A 87 1.44 4.87 9.09
CA GLY A 87 0.94 5.77 8.05
C GLY A 87 1.64 7.13 8.01
N GLY A 88 1.32 7.93 6.99
CA GLY A 88 1.96 9.22 6.74
C GLY A 88 1.69 10.30 7.80
N ILE A 89 0.49 10.35 8.39
CA ILE A 89 0.12 11.37 9.38
C ILE A 89 1.09 11.45 10.57
N PRO A 90 1.55 10.35 11.20
CA PRO A 90 2.59 10.43 12.24
C PRO A 90 3.90 11.02 11.76
N PHE A 91 4.30 10.75 10.51
CA PHE A 91 5.50 11.33 9.91
C PHE A 91 5.36 12.84 9.74
N GLU A 92 4.27 13.30 9.14
CA GLU A 92 4.02 14.72 8.93
C GLU A 92 3.95 15.51 10.25
N LEU A 93 3.29 14.94 11.27
CA LEU A 93 3.27 15.50 12.61
C LEU A 93 4.68 15.62 13.20
N ALA A 94 5.55 14.63 12.96
CA ALA A 94 6.94 14.68 13.40
C ALA A 94 7.76 15.75 12.66
N VAL A 95 7.49 15.98 11.37
CA VAL A 95 8.08 17.07 10.58
C VAL A 95 7.67 18.43 11.17
N LEU A 96 6.36 18.66 11.38
CA LEU A 96 5.82 19.92 11.94
C LEU A 96 6.40 20.23 13.34
N GLN A 97 6.76 19.21 14.10
CA GLN A 97 7.34 19.35 15.43
C GLN A 97 8.88 19.33 15.46
N ASN A 98 9.55 19.32 14.30
CA ASN A 98 11.01 19.18 14.18
C ASN A 98 11.57 17.91 14.86
N LYS A 99 10.80 16.81 14.89
CA LYS A 99 11.13 15.53 15.53
C LYS A 99 11.26 14.36 14.57
N VAL A 100 11.40 14.63 13.26
CA VAL A 100 11.38 13.58 12.23
C VAL A 100 12.48 12.53 12.43
N PHE A 101 13.66 12.90 12.88
CA PHE A 101 14.78 11.95 13.10
C PHE A 101 14.55 11.08 14.35
N ASP A 102 13.96 11.63 15.41
CA ASP A 102 13.54 10.89 16.60
C ASP A 102 12.40 9.91 16.24
N TYR A 103 11.45 10.37 15.43
CA TYR A 103 10.36 9.54 14.91
C TYR A 103 10.89 8.34 14.12
N LEU A 104 11.83 8.54 13.19
CA LEU A 104 12.44 7.45 12.44
C LEU A 104 13.15 6.44 13.37
N GLY A 105 13.83 6.93 14.39
CA GLY A 105 14.42 6.09 15.43
C GLY A 105 13.38 5.27 16.18
N ALA A 106 12.28 5.89 16.58
CA ALA A 106 11.17 5.23 17.27
C ALA A 106 10.46 4.19 16.38
N VAL A 107 10.25 4.48 15.09
CA VAL A 107 9.70 3.53 14.10
C VAL A 107 10.53 2.24 14.11
N LYS A 108 11.85 2.38 14.02
CA LYS A 108 12.76 1.21 14.06
C LYS A 108 12.74 0.49 15.39
N GLU A 109 12.78 1.22 16.49
CA GLU A 109 12.79 0.66 17.86
C GLU A 109 11.51 -0.12 18.17
N ILE A 110 10.35 0.37 17.71
CA ILE A 110 9.06 -0.32 17.88
C ILE A 110 9.04 -1.64 17.11
N GLY A 111 9.80 -1.72 15.99
CA GLY A 111 9.99 -2.93 15.23
C GLY A 111 9.31 -2.93 13.86
N PHE A 112 8.93 -1.78 13.35
CA PHE A 112 8.43 -1.63 11.99
C PHE A 112 9.49 -1.99 10.94
N ASP A 113 9.04 -2.42 9.77
CA ASP A 113 9.88 -2.85 8.65
C ASP A 113 10.09 -1.73 7.64
N ALA A 114 9.12 -0.81 7.55
CA ALA A 114 9.13 0.29 6.62
C ALA A 114 8.62 1.58 7.28
N VAL A 115 8.72 2.69 6.54
CA VAL A 115 8.17 3.99 6.88
C VAL A 115 7.57 4.64 5.64
N GLU A 116 6.47 5.36 5.82
CA GLU A 116 5.88 6.22 4.81
C GLU A 116 6.36 7.66 5.02
N VAL A 117 6.90 8.26 3.96
CA VAL A 117 7.31 9.67 3.88
C VAL A 117 6.26 10.38 3.05
N SER A 118 5.28 10.97 3.73
CA SER A 118 4.14 11.70 3.16
C SER A 118 4.35 13.21 3.24
N GLU A 119 3.85 13.93 2.26
CA GLU A 119 3.80 15.40 2.20
C GLU A 119 2.39 15.85 1.77
N ASP A 120 1.37 15.14 2.25
CA ASP A 120 -0.03 15.31 1.84
C ASP A 120 -0.67 16.59 2.43
N VAL A 121 -0.46 16.83 3.74
CA VAL A 121 -1.06 17.98 4.45
C VAL A 121 -0.04 19.00 4.95
N ILE A 122 1.25 18.76 4.74
CA ILE A 122 2.32 19.71 5.05
C ILE A 122 2.86 20.39 3.79
N GLU A 123 3.57 21.51 3.97
CA GLU A 123 4.32 22.10 2.87
C GLU A 123 5.39 21.12 2.37
N PRO A 124 5.63 21.07 1.05
CA PRO A 124 6.67 20.20 0.48
C PRO A 124 8.02 20.42 1.16
N LEU A 125 8.66 19.33 1.52
CA LEU A 125 9.99 19.36 2.09
C LEU A 125 11.02 19.87 1.07
N ASP A 126 11.92 20.76 1.52
CA ASP A 126 13.03 21.13 0.69
C ASP A 126 13.90 19.91 0.33
N ARG A 127 14.56 19.97 -0.83
CA ARG A 127 15.36 18.87 -1.39
C ARG A 127 16.40 18.32 -0.41
N THR A 128 17.04 19.20 0.37
CA THR A 128 18.11 18.84 1.30
C THR A 128 17.56 18.07 2.49
N THR A 129 16.48 18.57 3.08
CA THR A 129 15.78 17.94 4.21
C THR A 129 15.21 16.59 3.79
N ARG A 130 14.50 16.51 2.66
CA ARG A 130 13.97 15.26 2.11
C ARG A 130 15.07 14.21 1.92
N SER A 131 16.19 14.59 1.28
CA SER A 131 17.33 13.68 1.07
C SER A 131 17.94 13.18 2.38
N LYS A 132 18.04 14.02 3.42
CA LYS A 132 18.52 13.62 4.75
C LYS A 132 17.57 12.60 5.39
N ILE A 133 16.27 12.82 5.30
CA ILE A 133 15.23 11.93 5.84
C ILE A 133 15.30 10.56 5.17
N LEU A 134 15.28 10.50 3.83
CA LEU A 134 15.37 9.25 3.07
C LEU A 134 16.66 8.48 3.40
N ARG A 135 17.79 9.17 3.45
CA ARG A 135 19.07 8.57 3.83
C ARG A 135 19.06 8.01 5.26
N ARG A 136 18.46 8.74 6.21
CA ARG A 136 18.32 8.30 7.61
C ARG A 136 17.46 7.06 7.73
N ALA A 137 16.29 7.03 7.09
CA ALA A 137 15.39 5.89 7.10
C ALA A 137 16.08 4.63 6.55
N ARG A 138 16.77 4.74 5.41
CA ARG A 138 17.56 3.65 4.83
C ARG A 138 18.71 3.21 5.71
N GLY A 139 19.42 4.15 6.34
CA GLY A 139 20.49 3.86 7.31
C GLY A 139 19.99 3.06 8.53
N LEU A 140 18.71 3.20 8.87
CA LEU A 140 18.03 2.40 9.88
C LEU A 140 17.53 1.05 9.34
N LYS A 141 17.80 0.73 8.06
CA LYS A 141 17.29 -0.47 7.38
C LYS A 141 15.75 -0.54 7.42
N LEU A 142 15.11 0.57 7.14
CA LEU A 142 13.69 0.65 6.87
C LEU A 142 13.49 0.72 5.36
N ASP A 143 12.57 -0.07 4.84
CA ASP A 143 12.01 0.20 3.51
C ASP A 143 11.33 1.56 3.52
N VAL A 144 11.42 2.31 2.44
CA VAL A 144 10.79 3.63 2.35
C VAL A 144 9.72 3.61 1.28
N PHE A 145 8.53 4.00 1.68
CA PHE A 145 7.44 4.37 0.79
C PHE A 145 7.35 5.89 0.76
N THR A 146 7.14 6.47 -0.40
CA THR A 146 6.82 7.91 -0.53
C THR A 146 5.46 8.07 -1.18
N GLU A 147 4.90 9.24 -1.07
CA GLU A 147 3.57 9.54 -1.60
C GLU A 147 3.65 10.70 -2.58
N ILE A 148 2.87 10.64 -3.66
CA ILE A 148 2.63 11.73 -4.61
C ILE A 148 1.12 11.99 -4.70
N GLY A 149 0.77 13.21 -5.00
CA GLY A 149 -0.61 13.69 -4.94
C GLY A 149 -0.91 14.37 -3.62
N ARG A 150 -2.11 14.89 -3.48
CA ARG A 150 -2.58 15.58 -2.26
C ARG A 150 -4.05 15.35 -2.05
N LYS A 151 -4.48 15.26 -0.80
CA LYS A 151 -5.90 15.21 -0.42
C LYS A 151 -6.65 16.49 -0.76
N ASN A 152 -5.93 17.61 -0.82
CA ASN A 152 -6.50 18.88 -1.26
C ASN A 152 -6.30 19.06 -2.77
N LEU A 153 -7.39 18.95 -3.54
CA LEU A 153 -7.40 19.01 -5.01
C LEU A 153 -7.34 20.42 -5.61
N ASP A 154 -6.89 21.42 -4.83
CA ASP A 154 -6.77 22.81 -5.31
C ASP A 154 -5.71 22.99 -6.40
N THR A 155 -4.80 22.00 -6.55
CA THR A 155 -3.79 21.98 -7.60
C THR A 155 -4.01 20.78 -8.52
N ALA A 156 -3.99 21.00 -9.82
CA ALA A 156 -4.11 19.93 -10.80
C ALA A 156 -2.93 18.94 -10.69
N PHE A 157 -3.20 17.65 -10.81
CA PHE A 157 -2.17 16.63 -10.90
C PHE A 157 -1.46 16.73 -12.24
N VAL A 158 -0.16 17.02 -12.23
CA VAL A 158 0.67 17.18 -13.44
C VAL A 158 1.56 15.95 -13.61
N LEU A 159 1.35 15.20 -14.69
CA LEU A 159 2.05 13.95 -14.99
C LEU A 159 3.58 14.10 -14.98
N GLU A 160 4.10 15.14 -15.62
CA GLU A 160 5.55 15.37 -15.75
C GLU A 160 6.20 15.65 -14.39
N ASP A 161 5.52 16.36 -13.51
CA ASP A 161 6.01 16.65 -12.15
C ASP A 161 5.99 15.39 -11.28
N ALA A 162 4.92 14.61 -11.38
CA ALA A 162 4.79 13.33 -10.71
C ALA A 162 5.89 12.35 -11.15
N LEU A 163 6.12 12.19 -12.45
CA LEU A 163 7.17 11.33 -12.98
C LEU A 163 8.56 11.78 -12.53
N ARG A 164 8.81 13.08 -12.54
CA ARG A 164 10.07 13.64 -12.06
C ARG A 164 10.32 13.33 -10.58
N GLN A 165 9.27 13.40 -9.76
CA GLN A 165 9.38 13.06 -8.33
C GLN A 165 9.57 11.55 -8.15
N ILE A 166 8.82 10.71 -8.85
CA ILE A 166 8.97 9.25 -8.84
C ILE A 166 10.41 8.85 -9.15
N HIS A 167 10.98 9.34 -10.25
CA HIS A 167 12.35 9.00 -10.65
C HIS A 167 13.37 9.41 -9.58
N LYS A 168 13.25 10.63 -9.02
CA LYS A 168 14.13 11.10 -7.93
C LYS A 168 14.04 10.21 -6.68
N ASP A 169 12.85 9.79 -6.32
CA ASP A 169 12.62 8.95 -5.15
C ASP A 169 13.20 7.54 -5.36
N LEU A 170 12.99 6.96 -6.53
CA LEU A 170 13.57 5.66 -6.89
C LEU A 170 15.12 5.72 -6.93
N GLU A 171 15.70 6.77 -7.50
CA GLU A 171 17.16 7.01 -7.46
C GLU A 171 17.69 7.16 -6.03
N ALA A 172 16.89 7.77 -5.13
CA ALA A 172 17.21 7.86 -3.72
C ALA A 172 17.03 6.52 -2.98
N GLY A 173 16.54 5.47 -3.66
CA GLY A 173 16.35 4.12 -3.12
C GLY A 173 15.05 3.97 -2.33
N VAL A 174 14.02 4.72 -2.65
CA VAL A 174 12.64 4.49 -2.23
C VAL A 174 12.17 3.17 -2.84
N LYS A 175 11.43 2.39 -2.07
CA LYS A 175 10.96 1.07 -2.51
C LYS A 175 9.75 1.16 -3.43
N LYS A 176 8.81 2.02 -3.09
CA LYS A 176 7.58 2.25 -3.85
C LYS A 176 7.13 3.69 -3.68
N VAL A 177 6.41 4.20 -4.67
CA VAL A 177 5.78 5.51 -4.64
C VAL A 177 4.27 5.33 -4.70
N THR A 178 3.57 5.79 -3.69
CA THR A 178 2.11 5.70 -3.57
C THR A 178 1.46 6.90 -4.24
N VAL A 179 0.39 6.66 -4.99
CA VAL A 179 -0.47 7.68 -5.58
C VAL A 179 -1.72 7.83 -4.70
N GLU A 180 -1.95 9.07 -4.21
CA GLU A 180 -3.03 9.38 -3.26
C GLU A 180 -4.42 9.10 -3.86
N SER A 181 -5.31 8.58 -3.03
CA SER A 181 -6.65 8.13 -3.43
C SER A 181 -7.53 9.22 -4.04
N SER A 182 -7.40 10.46 -3.58
CA SER A 182 -8.17 11.60 -4.10
C SER A 182 -7.82 11.89 -5.56
N ASP A 183 -6.52 11.89 -5.87
CA ASP A 183 -6.04 12.07 -7.25
C ASP A 183 -6.39 10.87 -8.11
N VAL A 184 -6.25 9.64 -7.59
CA VAL A 184 -6.65 8.43 -8.33
C VAL A 184 -8.12 8.50 -8.73
N MET A 185 -9.02 8.81 -7.80
CA MET A 185 -10.45 8.92 -8.08
C MET A 185 -10.74 10.03 -9.09
N GLN A 186 -10.17 11.24 -8.87
CA GLN A 186 -10.37 12.37 -9.77
C GLN A 186 -9.88 12.05 -11.18
N LEU A 187 -8.69 11.45 -11.32
CA LEU A 187 -8.12 11.14 -12.64
C LEU A 187 -8.90 10.05 -13.36
N ILE A 188 -9.43 9.05 -12.66
CA ILE A 188 -10.32 8.04 -13.25
C ILE A 188 -11.54 8.73 -13.89
N ASP A 189 -12.11 9.70 -13.21
CA ASP A 189 -13.34 10.37 -13.65
C ASP A 189 -13.10 11.45 -14.73
N THR A 190 -11.95 12.13 -14.70
CA THR A 190 -11.70 13.31 -15.54
C THR A 190 -10.68 13.10 -16.64
N ASN A 191 -9.59 12.40 -16.36
CA ASN A 191 -8.50 12.19 -17.33
C ASN A 191 -7.69 10.91 -17.02
N PRO A 192 -8.25 9.72 -17.29
CA PRO A 192 -7.57 8.46 -16.99
C PRO A 192 -6.27 8.24 -17.76
N SER A 193 -6.03 8.98 -18.87
CA SER A 193 -4.78 8.88 -19.63
C SER A 193 -3.56 9.28 -18.80
N VAL A 194 -3.73 10.11 -17.77
CA VAL A 194 -2.64 10.47 -16.84
C VAL A 194 -2.21 9.26 -16.04
N LEU A 195 -3.15 8.45 -15.51
CA LEU A 195 -2.82 7.22 -14.78
C LEU A 195 -2.16 6.18 -15.71
N LEU A 196 -2.63 6.07 -16.96
CA LEU A 196 -2.01 5.18 -17.94
C LEU A 196 -0.57 5.62 -18.22
N GLY A 197 -0.33 6.91 -18.46
CA GLY A 197 1.01 7.46 -18.67
C GLY A 197 1.92 7.32 -17.46
N LEU A 198 1.35 7.39 -16.24
CA LEU A 198 2.11 7.20 -15.00
C LEU A 198 2.65 5.76 -14.90
N VAL A 199 1.81 4.77 -15.21
CA VAL A 199 2.21 3.36 -15.20
C VAL A 199 3.17 3.05 -16.35
N GLU A 200 2.90 3.56 -17.55
CA GLU A 200 3.77 3.34 -18.73
C GLU A 200 5.20 3.86 -18.50
N LYS A 201 5.34 5.06 -17.89
CA LYS A 201 6.64 5.73 -17.72
C LYS A 201 7.27 5.53 -16.35
N GLY A 202 6.47 5.31 -15.31
CA GLY A 202 6.93 5.10 -13.93
C GLY A 202 7.19 3.65 -13.58
N GLY A 203 6.58 2.70 -14.32
CA GLY A 203 6.64 1.26 -14.05
C GLY A 203 5.65 0.82 -12.97
N ILE A 204 4.81 -0.16 -13.30
CA ILE A 204 3.79 -0.69 -12.36
C ILE A 204 4.42 -1.29 -11.10
N GLU A 205 5.61 -1.83 -11.22
CA GLU A 205 6.36 -2.41 -10.10
C GLU A 205 6.80 -1.36 -9.08
N ASN A 206 6.95 -0.10 -9.49
CA ASN A 206 7.40 1.02 -8.66
C ASN A 206 6.26 1.77 -7.97
N LEU A 207 5.06 1.63 -8.50
CA LEU A 207 3.89 2.41 -8.07
C LEU A 207 2.97 1.60 -7.17
N VAL A 208 2.31 2.29 -6.25
CA VAL A 208 1.22 1.79 -5.43
C VAL A 208 0.04 2.74 -5.57
N PHE A 209 -1.17 2.24 -5.66
CA PHE A 209 -2.37 3.07 -5.77
C PHE A 209 -3.25 2.90 -4.53
N GLU A 210 -3.57 4.01 -3.89
CA GLU A 210 -4.56 3.98 -2.82
C GLU A 210 -5.97 3.78 -3.38
N VAL A 211 -6.66 2.75 -2.90
CA VAL A 211 -8.04 2.49 -3.32
C VAL A 211 -9.06 3.28 -2.49
N GLY A 212 -8.68 3.67 -1.28
CA GLY A 212 -9.52 4.49 -0.38
C GLY A 212 -10.87 3.84 -0.05
N VAL A 213 -11.54 4.37 0.99
CA VAL A 213 -12.87 3.86 1.39
C VAL A 213 -13.97 4.38 0.44
N LYS A 214 -13.85 5.63 -0.01
CA LYS A 214 -14.85 6.26 -0.88
C LYS A 214 -14.87 5.68 -2.30
N GLY A 215 -13.71 5.24 -2.79
CA GLY A 215 -13.58 4.67 -4.14
C GLY A 215 -13.87 3.17 -4.22
N TRP A 216 -14.10 2.50 -3.11
CA TRP A 216 -14.39 1.06 -3.07
C TRP A 216 -15.81 0.74 -3.60
N PRO A 217 -15.97 -0.33 -4.42
CA PRO A 217 -14.93 -1.14 -5.06
C PRO A 217 -14.45 -0.61 -6.42
N SER A 218 -15.07 0.48 -6.94
CA SER A 218 -14.91 0.95 -8.32
C SER A 218 -13.47 1.27 -8.70
N VAL A 219 -12.71 1.91 -7.80
CA VAL A 219 -11.30 2.23 -8.03
C VAL A 219 -10.46 0.96 -8.16
N ALA A 220 -10.63 -0.01 -7.26
CA ALA A 220 -9.90 -1.28 -7.32
C ALA A 220 -10.20 -2.05 -8.61
N VAL A 221 -11.47 -2.07 -9.01
CA VAL A 221 -11.92 -2.68 -10.26
C VAL A 221 -11.26 -2.00 -11.46
N TRP A 222 -11.32 -0.68 -11.52
CA TRP A 222 -10.72 0.10 -12.62
C TRP A 222 -9.22 -0.16 -12.73
N LEU A 223 -8.50 -0.09 -11.61
CA LEU A 223 -7.05 -0.29 -11.57
C LEU A 223 -6.66 -1.70 -12.04
N ILE A 224 -7.35 -2.74 -11.54
CA ILE A 224 -7.04 -4.12 -11.94
C ILE A 224 -7.45 -4.39 -13.41
N GLN A 225 -8.53 -3.80 -13.89
CA GLN A 225 -8.95 -3.95 -15.30
C GLN A 225 -7.99 -3.29 -16.28
N ASN A 226 -7.40 -2.15 -15.93
CA ASN A 226 -6.51 -1.39 -16.81
C ASN A 226 -5.04 -1.78 -16.67
N PHE A 227 -4.60 -2.15 -15.47
CA PHE A 227 -3.19 -2.46 -15.18
C PHE A 227 -2.90 -3.93 -14.90
N GLY A 228 -3.94 -4.75 -14.85
CA GLY A 228 -3.80 -6.17 -14.59
C GLY A 228 -3.63 -6.55 -13.11
N PRO A 229 -3.47 -7.85 -12.82
CA PRO A 229 -3.39 -8.36 -11.44
C PRO A 229 -2.13 -7.94 -10.68
N GLU A 230 -1.13 -7.42 -11.39
CA GLU A 230 0.16 -7.02 -10.84
C GLU A 230 0.17 -5.58 -10.26
N VAL A 231 -0.94 -4.83 -10.38
CA VAL A 231 -1.06 -3.50 -9.76
C VAL A 231 -0.95 -3.59 -8.24
N ASN A 232 -0.13 -2.73 -7.63
CA ASN A 232 0.00 -2.66 -6.17
C ASN A 232 -1.11 -1.77 -5.61
N LEU A 233 -1.83 -2.26 -4.59
CA LEU A 233 -2.97 -1.57 -4.00
C LEU A 233 -2.75 -1.32 -2.52
N GLU A 234 -3.07 -0.12 -2.06
CA GLU A 234 -2.94 0.33 -0.69
C GLU A 234 -4.26 0.85 -0.11
N ASN A 235 -4.28 1.02 1.20
CA ASN A 235 -5.48 1.37 1.97
C ASN A 235 -6.65 0.39 1.77
N VAL A 236 -6.30 -0.88 1.50
CA VAL A 236 -7.26 -1.98 1.45
C VAL A 236 -7.76 -2.27 2.86
N MET A 237 -9.07 -2.34 3.05
CA MET A 237 -9.64 -2.77 4.32
C MET A 237 -9.48 -4.27 4.49
N MET A 238 -9.31 -4.74 5.73
CA MET A 238 -9.07 -6.16 6.02
C MET A 238 -10.17 -7.09 5.47
N ASP A 239 -11.41 -6.66 5.55
CA ASP A 239 -12.59 -7.38 5.05
C ASP A 239 -12.72 -7.36 3.51
N HIS A 240 -11.99 -6.47 2.83
CA HIS A 240 -11.96 -6.42 1.36
C HIS A 240 -10.82 -7.28 0.73
N VAL A 241 -9.95 -7.87 1.54
CA VAL A 241 -8.78 -8.61 1.05
C VAL A 241 -9.16 -9.79 0.15
N LEU A 242 -10.19 -10.56 0.52
CA LEU A 242 -10.64 -11.69 -0.31
C LEU A 242 -11.27 -11.24 -1.63
N GLU A 243 -11.91 -10.07 -1.63
CA GLU A 243 -12.46 -9.51 -2.86
C GLU A 243 -11.34 -9.07 -3.80
N ILE A 244 -10.29 -8.43 -3.28
CA ILE A 244 -9.08 -8.08 -4.06
C ILE A 244 -8.42 -9.36 -4.63
N ASP A 245 -8.24 -10.40 -3.82
CA ASP A 245 -7.68 -11.67 -4.30
C ASP A 245 -8.55 -12.28 -5.41
N ALA A 246 -9.87 -12.26 -5.25
CA ALA A 246 -10.80 -12.70 -6.27
C ALA A 246 -10.76 -11.84 -7.54
N MET A 247 -10.65 -10.50 -7.40
CA MET A 247 -10.50 -9.59 -8.54
C MET A 247 -9.22 -9.85 -9.32
N ARG A 248 -8.07 -10.03 -8.62
CA ARG A 248 -6.78 -10.35 -9.26
C ARG A 248 -6.80 -11.66 -10.02
N ARG A 249 -7.55 -12.64 -9.51
CA ARG A 249 -7.81 -13.91 -10.22
C ARG A 249 -8.86 -13.75 -11.30
N GLY A 250 -9.49 -12.53 -11.39
CA GLY A 250 -10.60 -12.18 -12.24
C GLY A 250 -11.84 -13.04 -11.97
N MET A 251 -11.92 -13.66 -10.81
CA MET A 251 -13.04 -14.50 -10.36
C MET A 251 -14.11 -13.70 -9.61
N HIS A 252 -14.01 -12.38 -9.64
CA HIS A 252 -15.00 -11.50 -9.04
C HIS A 252 -16.05 -11.04 -10.07
N ARG A 253 -17.32 -10.88 -9.65
CA ARG A 253 -18.42 -10.46 -10.55
C ARG A 253 -18.15 -9.16 -11.30
N TYR A 254 -17.45 -8.19 -10.67
CA TYR A 254 -17.07 -6.93 -11.31
C TYR A 254 -15.99 -7.09 -12.38
N MET A 255 -15.26 -8.21 -12.40
CA MET A 255 -14.27 -8.52 -13.42
C MET A 255 -14.86 -9.26 -14.61
N GLY A 256 -16.16 -9.63 -14.55
CA GLY A 256 -16.87 -10.27 -15.63
C GLY A 256 -16.40 -11.67 -16.00
N TYR A 257 -15.52 -12.28 -15.22
CA TYR A 257 -14.94 -13.63 -15.46
C TYR A 257 -14.30 -13.80 -16.86
N LYS A 258 -13.97 -12.70 -17.55
CA LYS A 258 -13.53 -12.69 -18.96
C LYS A 258 -12.39 -13.67 -19.25
N PHE A 259 -11.37 -13.74 -18.40
CA PHE A 259 -10.23 -14.64 -18.62
C PHE A 259 -10.55 -16.15 -18.44
N LEU A 260 -11.70 -16.52 -17.87
CA LEU A 260 -12.16 -17.92 -17.91
C LEU A 260 -12.55 -18.36 -19.32
N PHE A 261 -12.85 -17.40 -20.17
CA PHE A 261 -13.30 -17.62 -21.55
C PHE A 261 -12.24 -17.24 -22.58
N GLU A 262 -11.15 -16.60 -22.16
CA GLU A 262 -10.02 -16.33 -23.03
C GLU A 262 -9.29 -17.65 -23.29
N LYS A 263 -9.40 -18.15 -24.51
CA LYS A 263 -8.58 -19.30 -24.96
C LYS A 263 -7.12 -18.88 -24.85
N LYS A 264 -6.34 -19.59 -24.02
CA LYS A 264 -4.88 -19.51 -24.11
C LYS A 264 -4.52 -19.91 -25.54
N GLY A 265 -4.18 -18.88 -26.37
CA GLY A 265 -3.57 -19.10 -27.66
C GLY A 265 -2.18 -19.71 -27.54
#